data_05e4e7f8e62d9d3cf5bd2b492a43c2f6
#
_entry.id   05e4e7f8e62d9d3cf5bd2b492a43c2f6
#
_cell.length_a   1.000
_cell.length_b   1.000
_cell.length_c   1.000
_cell.angle_alpha   90.00
_cell.angle_beta   90.00
_cell.angle_gamma   90.00
#
_symmetry.space_group_name_H-M   'P 1'
#
loop_
_entity.id
_entity.type
_entity.pdbx_description
1 polymer ?
#
loop_
_entity_poly.entity_id
_entity_poly.type
_entity_poly.pdbx_seq_one_letter_code
_entity_poly.pdbx_strand_id
1 'polypeptide(L)' 'MVFEAIAELIAEHNDCDVSEIKMDSKFQDLGIDSLDTVEMIMNLEDKLGREIEVNQKFETVGDLVNFIGEE' A
#
# COMPACT_ATOMS: atom_id res chain seq x y z
N MET A 1 5.31 10.63 3.81
CA MET A 1 5.82 9.36 4.31
C MET A 1 5.16 8.19 3.61
N VAL A 2 5.93 7.19 3.31
CA VAL A 2 5.45 6.08 2.48
C VAL A 2 4.30 5.31 3.16
N PHE A 3 4.46 4.99 4.42
CA PHE A 3 3.42 4.26 5.13
C PHE A 3 2.10 5.01 5.13
N GLU A 4 2.14 6.29 5.42
CA GLU A 4 0.91 7.10 5.47
C GLU A 4 0.22 7.15 4.11
N ALA A 5 1.00 7.30 3.05
CA ALA A 5 0.44 7.32 1.69
C ALA A 5 -0.25 5.99 1.37
N ILE A 6 0.39 4.88 1.71
CA ILE A 6 -0.18 3.56 1.48
C ILE A 6 -1.45 3.38 2.31
N ALA A 7 -1.40 3.77 3.57
CA ALA A 7 -2.55 3.62 4.46
C ALA A 7 -3.75 4.42 3.95
N GLU A 8 -3.50 5.63 3.47
CA GLU A 8 -4.58 6.46 2.91
C GLU A 8 -5.22 5.81 1.69
N LEU A 9 -4.40 5.26 0.80
CA LEU A 9 -4.91 4.60 -0.39
C LEU A 9 -5.74 3.37 -0.03
N ILE A 10 -5.28 2.58 0.91
CA ILE A 10 -6.01 1.40 1.36
C ILE A 10 -7.32 1.81 2.03
N ALA A 11 -7.27 2.82 2.88
CA ALA A 11 -8.48 3.30 3.57
C ALA A 11 -9.53 3.77 2.58
N GLU A 12 -9.11 4.47 1.53
CA GLU A 12 -10.03 4.92 0.48
C GLU A 12 -10.62 3.73 -0.27
N HIS A 13 -9.79 2.74 -0.58
CA HIS A 13 -10.23 1.56 -1.31
C HIS A 13 -11.27 0.77 -0.51
N ASN A 14 -11.04 0.65 0.80
CA ASN A 14 -11.91 -0.13 1.67
C ASN A 14 -12.99 0.68 2.35
N ASP A 15 -13.00 1.99 2.13
CA ASP A 15 -13.95 2.90 2.76
C ASP A 15 -13.91 2.75 4.29
N CYS A 16 -12.70 2.76 4.83
CA CYS A 16 -12.47 2.64 6.26
C CYS A 16 -11.55 3.75 6.75
N ASP A 17 -11.30 3.77 8.06
CA ASP A 17 -10.45 4.78 8.68
C ASP A 17 -8.98 4.42 8.51
N VAL A 18 -8.15 5.42 8.22
CA VAL A 18 -6.70 5.23 8.11
C VAL A 18 -6.12 4.58 9.36
N SER A 19 -6.69 4.89 10.53
CA SER A 19 -6.20 4.34 11.79
C SER A 19 -6.32 2.83 11.89
N GLU A 20 -7.11 2.21 11.01
CA GLU A 20 -7.26 0.76 10.99
C GLU A 20 -6.13 0.07 10.23
N ILE A 21 -5.33 0.84 9.50
CA ILE A 21 -4.26 0.28 8.68
C ILE A 21 -2.95 0.33 9.46
N LYS A 22 -2.27 -0.81 9.55
CA LYS A 22 -1.02 -0.94 10.29
C LYS A 22 0.04 -1.63 9.45
N MET A 23 1.29 -1.56 9.92
CA MET A 23 2.40 -2.19 9.20
C MET A 23 2.23 -3.70 9.08
N ASP A 24 1.64 -4.33 10.08
CA ASP A 24 1.42 -5.78 10.06
C ASP A 24 0.08 -6.18 9.46
N SER A 25 -0.68 -5.23 8.95
CA SER A 25 -1.94 -5.53 8.26
C SER A 25 -1.64 -6.29 6.98
N LYS A 26 -2.36 -7.38 6.77
CA LYS A 26 -2.18 -8.19 5.56
C LYS A 26 -3.13 -7.71 4.48
N PHE A 27 -2.61 -7.60 3.26
CA PHE A 27 -3.45 -7.19 2.14
C PHE A 27 -4.63 -8.13 1.96
N GLN A 28 -4.42 -9.43 2.18
CA GLN A 28 -5.47 -10.41 2.08
C GLN A 28 -6.59 -10.13 3.09
N ASP A 29 -6.22 -9.78 4.31
CA ASP A 29 -7.20 -9.46 5.36
C ASP A 29 -7.96 -8.18 5.05
N LEU A 30 -7.35 -7.31 4.28
CA LEU A 30 -7.97 -6.04 3.87
C LEU A 30 -8.80 -6.19 2.61
N GLY A 31 -8.87 -7.39 2.06
CA GLY A 31 -9.64 -7.64 0.84
C GLY A 31 -8.98 -7.10 -0.41
N ILE A 32 -7.66 -6.94 -0.38
CA ILE A 32 -6.90 -6.40 -1.51
C ILE A 32 -6.21 -7.56 -2.22
N ASP A 33 -6.58 -7.80 -3.48
CA ASP A 33 -5.94 -8.86 -4.27
C ASP A 33 -4.79 -8.29 -5.11
N SER A 34 -4.23 -9.14 -5.97
CA SER A 34 -3.06 -8.76 -6.78
C SER A 34 -3.34 -7.58 -7.70
N LEU A 35 -4.53 -7.56 -8.31
CA LEU A 35 -4.90 -6.48 -9.21
C LEU A 35 -5.09 -5.16 -8.45
N ASP A 36 -5.73 -5.25 -7.30
CA ASP A 36 -5.93 -4.06 -6.46
C ASP A 36 -4.59 -3.52 -5.99
N THR A 37 -3.65 -4.41 -5.68
CA THR A 37 -2.31 -3.99 -5.27
C THR A 37 -1.61 -3.23 -6.38
N VAL A 38 -1.70 -3.71 -7.62
CA VAL A 38 -1.08 -3.05 -8.77
C VAL A 38 -1.66 -1.64 -8.94
N GLU A 39 -2.99 -1.52 -8.90
CA GLU A 39 -3.63 -0.23 -9.04
C GLU A 39 -3.23 0.71 -7.91
N MET A 40 -3.17 0.19 -6.70
CA MET A 40 -2.77 0.98 -5.54
C MET A 40 -1.35 1.51 -5.70
N ILE A 41 -0.46 0.68 -6.21
CA ILE A 41 0.93 1.09 -6.42
C ILE A 41 1.03 2.17 -7.49
N MET A 42 0.23 2.06 -8.54
CA MET A 42 0.20 3.10 -9.57
C MET A 42 -0.25 4.43 -8.99
N ASN A 43 -1.27 4.41 -8.14
CA ASN A 43 -1.72 5.62 -7.46
C ASN A 43 -0.66 6.14 -6.50
N LEU A 44 0.07 5.23 -5.87
CA LEU A 44 1.13 5.59 -4.94
C LEU A 44 2.28 6.27 -5.67
N GLU A 45 2.62 5.80 -6.86
CA GLU A 45 3.64 6.43 -7.68
C GLU A 45 3.30 7.89 -7.96
N ASP A 46 2.05 8.14 -8.31
CA ASP A 46 1.57 9.49 -8.53
C ASP A 46 1.66 10.33 -7.26
N LYS A 47 1.22 9.74 -6.15
CA LYS A 47 1.17 10.44 -4.88
C LYS A 47 2.56 10.80 -4.37
N LEU A 48 3.52 9.92 -4.56
CA LEU A 48 4.89 10.13 -4.11
C LEU A 48 5.76 10.85 -5.15
N GLY A 49 5.28 10.93 -6.39
CA GLY A 49 6.01 11.59 -7.46
C GLY A 49 7.23 10.84 -7.92
N ARG A 50 7.22 9.52 -7.81
CA ARG A 50 8.34 8.69 -8.27
C ARG A 50 7.84 7.34 -8.75
N GLU A 51 8.68 6.70 -9.57
CA GLU A 51 8.35 5.38 -10.09
C GLU A 51 8.66 4.30 -9.08
N ILE A 52 7.77 3.32 -8.98
CA ILE A 52 7.95 2.17 -8.11
C ILE A 52 7.82 0.92 -8.97
N GLU A 53 8.93 0.21 -9.12
CA GLU A 53 8.94 -1.00 -9.92
C GLU A 53 8.71 -2.20 -9.02
N VAL A 54 7.52 -2.82 -9.17
CA VAL A 54 7.13 -3.96 -8.34
C VAL A 54 7.38 -5.24 -9.11
N ASN A 55 8.23 -6.09 -8.55
CA ASN A 55 8.58 -7.36 -9.17
C ASN A 55 8.33 -8.55 -8.24
N GLN A 56 7.59 -8.35 -7.18
CA GLN A 56 7.28 -9.40 -6.22
C GLN A 56 5.95 -9.12 -5.55
N LYS A 57 5.40 -10.13 -4.90
CA LYS A 57 4.16 -9.97 -4.15
C LYS A 57 4.47 -9.55 -2.73
N PHE A 58 3.56 -8.79 -2.15
CA PHE A 58 3.66 -8.33 -0.77
C PHE A 58 2.54 -8.93 0.05
N GLU A 59 2.85 -9.41 1.22
CA GLU A 59 1.87 -10.00 2.11
C GLU A 59 1.28 -8.95 3.05
N THR A 60 2.12 -8.07 3.56
CA THR A 60 1.69 -7.05 4.51
C THR A 60 2.01 -5.65 4.00
N VAL A 61 1.38 -4.66 4.63
CA VAL A 61 1.67 -3.25 4.34
C VAL A 61 3.15 -2.97 4.61
N GLY A 62 3.68 -3.52 5.71
CA GLY A 62 5.08 -3.35 6.06
C GLY A 62 6.03 -3.87 5.00
N ASP A 63 5.67 -4.99 4.36
CA ASP A 63 6.49 -5.54 3.28
C ASP A 63 6.63 -4.54 2.14
N LEU A 64 5.51 -3.89 1.78
CA LEU A 64 5.53 -2.90 0.72
C LEU A 64 6.32 -1.65 1.13
N VAL A 65 6.13 -1.21 2.36
CA VAL A 65 6.87 -0.05 2.88
C VAL A 65 8.37 -0.33 2.84
N ASN A 66 8.78 -1.51 3.28
CA ASN A 66 10.20 -1.89 3.28
C ASN A 66 10.77 -1.98 1.87
N PHE A 67 9.95 -2.42 0.93
CA PHE A 67 10.38 -2.52 -0.47
C PHE A 67 10.65 -1.14 -1.06
N ILE A 68 9.74 -0.20 -0.81
CA ILE A 68 9.85 1.16 -1.34
C ILE A 68 10.93 1.94 -0.61
N GLY A 69 11.07 1.71 0.66
CA GLY A 69 11.97 2.46 1.51
C GLY A 69 11.26 3.63 2.16
N GLU A 70 11.25 3.66 3.47
CA GLU A 70 10.58 4.72 4.23
C GLU A 70 11.36 6.02 4.12
N GLU A 71 10.70 7.07 3.71
CA GLU A 71 11.31 8.38 3.57
C GLU A 71 10.73 9.34 4.60
#